data_7f7fee57a2ec1b4b08eeee9050c66093
#
_entry.id   7f7fee57a2ec1b4b08eeee9050c66093
#
_cell.length_a   1.000
_cell.length_b   1.000
_cell.length_c   1.000
_cell.angle_alpha   90.00
_cell.angle_beta   90.00
_cell.angle_gamma   90.00
#
_symmetry.space_group_name_H-M   'P 1'
#
loop_
_entity.id
_entity.type
_entity.pdbx_description
1 polymer ?
#
loop_
_entity_poly.entity_id
_entity_poly.type
_entity_poly.pdbx_seq_one_letter_code
_entity_poly.pdbx_strand_id
1 'polypeptide(L)'
;PHLKKIDNGKLILIGSEAGLKGGQKGSVYSATKFGLRGFAQSIREETAKNNIFVTVINPGMVRGKFFDDKNFRPGKSEDNAIEPDDIAKLVNYLLDEEKGMVFDEINVSQMKKVIEFNNS
;
A
#
# COMPACT_ATOMS: atom_id res chain seq x y z
N PRO A 1 16.99 -11.63 11.88
CA PRO A 1 16.69 -11.44 10.47
C PRO A 1 17.79 -10.70 9.73
N HIS A 2 17.80 -10.90 8.45
CA HIS A 2 18.81 -10.32 7.57
C HIS A 2 18.88 -8.79 7.65
N LEU A 3 17.72 -8.13 7.72
CA LEU A 3 17.66 -6.67 7.76
C LEU A 3 18.36 -6.07 8.97
N LYS A 4 18.36 -6.76 10.09
CA LYS A 4 19.03 -6.23 11.29
C LYS A 4 20.54 -6.24 11.17
N LYS A 5 21.08 -7.02 10.23
CA LYS A 5 22.51 -7.09 9.99
C LYS A 5 23.00 -6.03 9.01
N ILE A 6 22.05 -5.39 8.33
CA ILE A 6 22.36 -4.34 7.36
C ILE A 6 21.95 -3.02 7.96
N ASP A 7 22.90 -2.16 8.21
CA ASP A 7 22.61 -0.81 8.65
C ASP A 7 21.95 -0.05 7.50
N ASN A 8 20.92 0.75 7.80
CA ASN A 8 20.19 1.57 6.81
C ASN A 8 19.33 0.77 5.82
N GLY A 9 18.80 -0.35 6.27
CA GLY A 9 17.84 -1.11 5.47
C GLY A 9 16.49 -0.39 5.38
N LYS A 10 15.72 -0.74 4.36
CA LYS A 10 14.36 -0.21 4.18
C LYS A 10 13.38 -1.36 3.98
N LEU A 11 12.26 -1.29 4.69
CA LEU A 11 11.18 -2.25 4.57
C LEU A 11 9.93 -1.48 4.12
N ILE A 12 9.42 -1.83 2.97
CA ILE A 12 8.23 -1.20 2.42
C ILE A 12 7.13 -2.24 2.38
N LEU A 13 6.04 -1.96 3.09
CA LEU A 13 4.87 -2.83 3.15
C LEU A 13 3.78 -2.21 2.30
N ILE A 14 3.20 -2.99 1.41
CA ILE A 14 2.16 -2.50 0.52
C ILE A 14 0.85 -3.18 0.87
N GLY A 15 -0.12 -2.37 1.32
CA GLY A 15 -1.47 -2.82 1.54
C GLY A 15 -2.30 -2.61 0.29
N SER A 16 -3.53 -3.07 0.31
CA SER A 16 -4.47 -2.84 -0.78
C SER A 16 -5.89 -2.97 -0.29
N GLU A 17 -6.73 -2.07 -0.73
CA GLU A 17 -8.16 -2.14 -0.46
C GLU A 17 -8.91 -2.91 -1.54
N ALA A 18 -8.27 -3.13 -2.69
CA ALA A 18 -8.97 -3.63 -3.87
C ALA A 18 -9.52 -5.05 -3.72
N GLY A 19 -8.94 -5.85 -2.81
CA GLY A 19 -9.42 -7.19 -2.56
C GLY A 19 -10.60 -7.26 -1.61
N LEU A 20 -10.94 -6.16 -0.95
CA LEU A 20 -12.00 -6.10 0.06
C LEU A 20 -13.22 -5.47 -0.55
N LYS A 21 -14.32 -6.18 -0.51
CA LYS A 21 -15.58 -5.69 -1.08
C LYS A 21 -16.59 -5.37 -0.04
N GLY A 22 -17.22 -4.22 -0.24
CA GLY A 22 -18.52 -3.95 0.26
C GLY A 22 -18.71 -4.04 1.75
N GLY A 23 -19.89 -3.66 2.18
CA GLY A 23 -20.25 -3.48 3.56
C GLY A 23 -19.89 -4.62 4.51
N GLN A 24 -20.09 -5.85 4.11
CA GLN A 24 -19.73 -6.99 4.95
C GLN A 24 -18.26 -7.10 5.21
N LYS A 25 -17.46 -6.47 4.39
CA LYS A 25 -16.00 -6.56 4.44
C LYS A 25 -15.38 -5.38 5.17
N GLY A 26 -16.21 -4.43 5.60
CA GLY A 26 -15.69 -3.25 6.29
C GLY A 26 -14.94 -3.60 7.57
N SER A 27 -15.49 -4.54 8.36
CA SER A 27 -14.83 -4.94 9.59
C SER A 27 -13.53 -5.71 9.32
N VAL A 28 -13.54 -6.56 8.28
CA VAL A 28 -12.33 -7.29 7.88
C VAL A 28 -11.26 -6.32 7.39
N TYR A 29 -11.68 -5.34 6.58
CA TYR A 29 -10.77 -4.31 6.10
C TYR A 29 -10.16 -3.53 7.26
N SER A 30 -10.98 -3.11 8.22
CA SER A 30 -10.50 -2.38 9.38
C SER A 30 -9.52 -3.21 10.19
N ALA A 31 -9.84 -4.48 10.43
CA ALA A 31 -8.95 -5.37 11.16
C ALA A 31 -7.62 -5.55 10.45
N THR A 32 -7.66 -5.69 9.13
CA THR A 32 -6.44 -5.82 8.32
C THR A 32 -5.59 -4.56 8.40
N LYS A 33 -6.22 -3.40 8.31
CA LYS A 33 -5.52 -2.12 8.42
C LYS A 33 -4.86 -1.97 9.78
N PHE A 34 -5.60 -2.24 10.86
CA PHE A 34 -5.03 -2.17 12.20
C PHE A 34 -3.89 -3.17 12.38
N GLY A 35 -4.06 -4.38 11.84
CA GLY A 35 -3.02 -5.38 11.91
C GLY A 35 -1.75 -4.94 11.20
N LEU A 36 -1.88 -4.40 10.02
CA LEU A 36 -0.73 -3.93 9.25
C LEU A 36 -0.03 -2.76 9.95
N ARG A 37 -0.79 -1.81 10.48
CA ARG A 37 -0.24 -0.68 11.21
C ARG A 37 0.47 -1.14 12.48
N GLY A 38 -0.15 -2.06 13.23
CA GLY A 38 0.46 -2.59 14.43
C GLY A 38 1.75 -3.34 14.14
N PHE A 39 1.74 -4.14 13.08
CA PHE A 39 2.92 -4.87 12.65
C PHE A 39 4.05 -3.91 12.25
N ALA A 40 3.72 -2.91 11.45
CA ALA A 40 4.70 -1.91 11.01
C ALA A 40 5.28 -1.15 12.19
N GLN A 41 4.43 -0.75 13.13
CA GLN A 41 4.88 -0.03 14.32
C GLN A 41 5.81 -0.89 15.17
N SER A 42 5.47 -2.15 15.35
CA SER A 42 6.31 -3.06 16.13
C SER A 42 7.68 -3.24 15.50
N ILE A 43 7.71 -3.43 14.19
CA ILE A 43 8.99 -3.57 13.49
C ILE A 43 9.77 -2.27 13.57
N ARG A 44 9.10 -1.14 13.42
CA ARG A 44 9.75 0.17 13.51
C ARG A 44 10.43 0.36 14.85
N GLU A 45 9.73 0.06 15.93
CA GLU A 45 10.28 0.19 17.27
C GLU A 45 11.43 -0.79 17.51
N GLU A 46 11.28 -2.02 17.02
CA GLU A 46 12.29 -3.05 17.22
C GLU A 46 13.57 -2.78 16.44
N THR A 47 13.47 -2.14 15.28
CA THR A 47 14.59 -1.98 14.36
C THR A 47 15.14 -0.57 14.26
N ALA A 48 14.55 0.40 14.98
CA ALA A 48 14.98 1.80 14.88
C ALA A 48 16.46 1.98 15.18
N LYS A 49 16.97 1.26 16.17
CA LYS A 49 18.39 1.35 16.54
C LYS A 49 19.33 0.86 15.45
N ASN A 50 18.80 0.13 14.46
CA ASN A 50 19.60 -0.36 13.33
C ASN A 50 19.42 0.53 12.10
N ASN A 51 18.78 1.68 12.25
CA ASN A 51 18.51 2.61 11.15
C ASN A 51 17.73 1.94 10.01
N ILE A 52 16.76 1.11 10.37
CA ILE A 52 15.89 0.47 9.38
C ILE A 52 14.63 1.30 9.27
N PHE A 53 14.32 1.74 8.06
CA PHE A 53 13.14 2.54 7.77
C PHE A 53 11.98 1.61 7.41
N VAL A 54 10.82 1.83 8.01
CA VAL A 54 9.63 1.02 7.75
C VAL A 54 8.56 1.96 7.24
N THR A 55 8.08 1.72 6.03
CA THR A 55 7.04 2.52 5.39
C THR A 55 5.91 1.62 4.94
N VAL A 56 4.68 2.06 5.21
CA VAL A 56 3.48 1.39 4.71
C VAL A 56 2.89 2.23 3.59
N ILE A 57 2.67 1.63 2.44
CA ILE A 57 1.98 2.28 1.33
C ILE A 57 0.59 1.65 1.20
N ASN A 58 -0.42 2.49 1.23
CA ASN A 58 -1.82 2.05 1.09
C ASN A 58 -2.39 2.61 -0.21
N PRO A 59 -2.26 1.89 -1.33
CA PRO A 59 -2.86 2.36 -2.57
C PRO A 59 -4.35 2.04 -2.62
N GLY A 60 -5.10 2.87 -3.29
CA GLY A 60 -6.47 2.59 -3.65
C GLY A 60 -6.51 1.56 -4.78
N MET A 61 -7.30 1.83 -5.82
CA MET A 61 -7.40 0.89 -6.94
C MET A 61 -6.24 1.09 -7.91
N VAL A 62 -5.41 0.06 -8.01
CA VAL A 62 -4.27 0.04 -8.94
C VAL A 62 -4.68 -0.77 -10.17
N ARG A 63 -4.56 -0.17 -11.34
CA ARG A 63 -4.97 -0.81 -12.59
C ARG A 63 -4.08 -2.02 -12.86
N GLY A 64 -4.69 -3.13 -13.27
CA GLY A 64 -3.94 -4.34 -13.57
C GLY A 64 -4.82 -5.58 -13.60
N LYS A 65 -4.17 -6.72 -13.71
CA LYS A 65 -4.86 -8.00 -13.86
C LYS A 65 -5.63 -8.45 -12.61
N PHE A 66 -5.42 -7.77 -11.49
CA PHE A 66 -6.13 -8.12 -10.26
C PHE A 66 -7.65 -8.19 -10.47
N PHE A 67 -8.18 -7.33 -11.33
CA PHE A 67 -9.63 -7.24 -11.55
C PHE A 67 -10.16 -8.21 -12.58
N ASP A 68 -9.30 -8.99 -13.24
CA ASP A 68 -9.73 -9.85 -14.34
C ASP A 68 -10.77 -10.88 -13.91
N ASP A 69 -10.64 -11.41 -12.70
CA ASP A 69 -11.58 -12.41 -12.18
C ASP A 69 -12.58 -11.83 -11.18
N LYS A 70 -12.70 -10.51 -11.12
CA LYS A 70 -13.63 -9.85 -10.23
C LYS A 70 -14.84 -9.36 -11.02
N ASN A 71 -15.95 -9.15 -10.32
CA ASN A 71 -17.12 -8.57 -10.96
C ASN A 71 -17.14 -7.05 -10.86
N PHE A 72 -16.05 -6.45 -10.48
CA PHE A 72 -15.90 -5.01 -10.41
C PHE A 72 -14.49 -4.62 -10.85
N ARG A 73 -14.34 -3.38 -11.25
CA ARG A 73 -13.08 -2.80 -11.67
C ARG A 73 -13.15 -1.28 -11.61
N PRO A 74 -12.01 -0.60 -11.62
CA PRO A 74 -12.04 0.86 -11.69
C PRO A 74 -12.59 1.32 -13.04
N GLY A 75 -13.14 2.54 -13.05
CA GLY A 75 -13.59 3.16 -14.27
C GLY A 75 -12.45 3.33 -15.27
N LYS A 76 -12.81 3.66 -16.51
CA LYS A 76 -11.85 3.70 -17.63
C LYS A 76 -11.06 5.00 -17.71
N SER A 77 -11.53 6.06 -17.06
CA SER A 77 -10.83 7.33 -17.12
C SER A 77 -9.51 7.28 -16.38
N GLU A 78 -8.58 8.09 -16.82
CA GLU A 78 -7.24 8.15 -16.27
C GLU A 78 -7.23 8.39 -14.76
N ASP A 79 -8.16 9.20 -14.28
CA ASP A 79 -8.24 9.55 -12.86
C ASP A 79 -9.06 8.56 -12.03
N ASN A 80 -9.45 7.43 -12.60
CA ASN A 80 -10.25 6.43 -11.89
C ASN A 80 -9.41 5.31 -11.27
N ALA A 81 -8.13 5.29 -11.52
CA ALA A 81 -7.25 4.29 -10.95
C ALA A 81 -5.82 4.81 -10.90
N ILE A 82 -5.02 4.13 -10.09
CA ILE A 82 -3.59 4.40 -9.97
C ILE A 82 -2.88 3.48 -10.95
N GLU A 83 -1.88 3.96 -11.64
CA GLU A 83 -1.08 3.13 -12.53
C GLU A 83 0.05 2.44 -11.76
N PRO A 84 0.36 1.18 -12.09
CA PRO A 84 1.47 0.48 -11.43
C PRO A 84 2.78 1.24 -11.49
N ASP A 85 3.04 1.92 -12.60
CA ASP A 85 4.27 2.70 -12.76
C ASP A 85 4.38 3.82 -11.73
N ASP A 86 3.26 4.41 -11.34
CA ASP A 86 3.27 5.49 -10.34
C ASP A 86 3.65 4.94 -8.97
N ILE A 87 3.18 3.75 -8.65
CA ILE A 87 3.58 3.10 -7.40
C ILE A 87 5.06 2.74 -7.45
N ALA A 88 5.54 2.26 -8.60
CA ALA A 88 6.96 1.93 -8.76
C ALA A 88 7.84 3.16 -8.58
N LYS A 89 7.42 4.31 -9.12
CA LYS A 89 8.16 5.56 -8.94
C LYS A 89 8.21 5.98 -7.48
N LEU A 90 7.10 5.80 -6.76
CA LEU A 90 7.05 6.11 -5.34
C LEU A 90 8.00 5.21 -4.57
N VAL A 91 7.99 3.92 -4.85
CA VAL A 91 8.90 2.97 -4.19
C VAL A 91 10.35 3.36 -4.47
N ASN A 92 10.68 3.69 -5.72
CA ASN A 92 12.02 4.12 -6.05
C ASN A 92 12.43 5.37 -5.30
N TYR A 93 11.53 6.33 -5.17
CA TYR A 93 11.80 7.54 -4.39
C TYR A 93 12.12 7.17 -2.93
N LEU A 94 11.32 6.27 -2.34
CA LEU A 94 11.53 5.87 -0.95
C LEU A 94 12.85 5.13 -0.77
N LEU A 95 13.26 4.35 -1.76
CA LEU A 95 14.53 3.62 -1.69
C LEU A 95 15.72 4.56 -1.78
N ASP A 96 15.59 5.67 -2.47
CA ASP A 96 16.66 6.66 -2.62
C ASP A 96 16.67 7.69 -1.50
N GLU A 97 15.58 7.78 -0.75
CA GLU A 97 15.48 8.73 0.35
C GLU A 97 16.51 8.43 1.42
N GLU A 98 17.23 9.45 1.84
CA GLU A 98 18.27 9.28 2.86
C GLU A 98 17.95 10.02 4.13
N LYS A 99 18.19 9.30 5.18
CA LYS A 99 18.39 9.66 6.57
C LYS A 99 17.61 10.81 7.21
N GLY A 100 17.32 10.59 8.46
CA GLY A 100 16.71 11.58 9.33
C GLY A 100 15.21 11.66 9.24
N MET A 101 14.63 11.10 8.18
CA MET A 101 13.21 11.19 7.94
C MET A 101 12.70 9.85 7.43
N VAL A 102 11.54 9.44 7.91
CA VAL A 102 10.87 8.24 7.42
C VAL A 102 9.41 8.58 7.16
N PHE A 103 8.89 8.07 6.04
CA PHE A 103 7.46 8.16 5.77
C PHE A 103 6.81 6.96 6.43
N ASP A 104 6.11 7.19 7.52
CA ASP A 104 5.50 6.08 8.25
C ASP A 104 4.41 5.39 7.45
N GLU A 105 3.55 6.18 6.85
CA GLU A 105 2.41 5.66 6.10
C GLU A 105 2.08 6.63 4.97
N ILE A 106 1.87 6.09 3.78
CA ILE A 106 1.52 6.88 2.61
C ILE A 106 0.23 6.32 2.01
N ASN A 107 -0.79 7.16 1.96
CA ASN A 107 -2.05 6.80 1.34
C ASN A 107 -2.10 7.37 -0.07
N VAL A 108 -2.26 6.52 -1.06
CA VAL A 108 -2.32 6.93 -2.46
C VAL A 108 -3.71 6.59 -2.99
N SER A 109 -4.44 7.58 -3.42
CA SER A 109 -5.80 7.39 -3.90
C SER A 109 -5.93 7.86 -5.33
N GLN A 110 -6.81 7.22 -6.08
CA GLN A 110 -7.19 7.74 -7.38
C GLN A 110 -7.98 9.04 -7.20
N MET A 111 -7.86 9.93 -8.15
CA MET A 111 -8.50 11.25 -8.04
C MET A 111 -10.02 11.11 -7.93
N LYS A 112 -10.62 10.25 -8.74
CA LYS A 112 -12.06 10.03 -8.76
C LYS A 112 -12.37 8.56 -8.64
N LYS A 113 -13.03 8.19 -7.57
CA LYS A 113 -13.40 6.79 -7.35
C LYS A 113 -14.62 6.44 -8.18
N VAL A 114 -14.40 5.71 -9.26
CA VAL A 114 -15.46 5.21 -10.14
C VAL A 114 -15.29 3.71 -10.24
N ILE A 115 -16.32 2.98 -9.90
CA ILE A 115 -16.31 1.52 -9.92
C ILE A 115 -17.31 1.04 -10.95
N GLU A 116 -16.86 0.22 -11.88
CA GLU A 116 -17.70 -0.43 -12.87
C GLU A 116 -17.92 -1.87 -12.47
N PHE A 117 -19.13 -2.36 -12.67
CA PHE A 117 -19.50 -3.73 -12.36
C PHE A 117 -19.84 -4.48 -13.64
N ASN A 118 -19.58 -5.78 -13.63
CA ASN A 118 -20.01 -6.61 -14.73
C ASN A 118 -21.53 -6.71 -14.73
N ASN A 119 -22.10 -6.42 -15.89
CA ASN A 119 -23.53 -6.63 -16.09
C ASN A 119 -23.73 -8.01 -16.69
N SER A 120 -24.25 -8.91 -15.93
CA SER A 120 -24.51 -10.25 -16.44
C SER A 120 -25.93 -10.68 -16.12
#